data_15f54dab59e48568f4270d4e8927b008
#
_entry.id   15f54dab59e48568f4270d4e8927b008
#
_cell.length_a   1.000
_cell.length_b   1.000
_cell.length_c   1.000
_cell.angle_alpha   90.00
_cell.angle_beta   90.00
_cell.angle_gamma   90.00
#
_symmetry.space_group_name_H-M   'P 1'
#
loop_
_entity.id
_entity.type
_entity.pdbx_description
1 polymer ?
#
loop_
_entity_poly.entity_id
_entity_poly.type
_entity_poly.pdbx_seq_one_letter_code
_entity_poly.pdbx_strand_id
1 'polypeptide(L)'
;SSAASDVYKRQVDYDTVRQNHRKLLRKAYFRFHPDEEYKKFVKDNEYWLGEYTEYMSKKKSKLPESYFAFCQYYFHKQWLKLKKYANDKGIQIVGDLPFYVALDGTAFTYHKELFKVDEEGKPTVVGGCPPDAFAEDGQVWSNPVYDWEYHKKTNYEWWMNRLCHNFMLYDVLRLDHFRGFDEYYSIPYGDKTAEFGHWEKGPGMDLFRTLEKNLGKLDVIAEDLG
;
A
#
# COMPACT_ATOMS: atom_id res chain seq x y z
N SER A 1 31.72 -2.13 28.33
CA SER A 1 30.93 -0.91 28.01
C SER A 1 31.41 -0.14 26.78
N SER A 2 32.65 -0.34 26.29
CA SER A 2 33.16 0.34 25.08
C SER A 2 32.54 -0.20 23.78
N ALA A 3 32.25 -1.49 23.70
CA ALA A 3 31.65 -2.11 22.50
C ALA A 3 30.22 -1.59 22.21
N ALA A 4 29.43 -1.31 23.25
CA ALA A 4 28.09 -0.76 23.09
C ALA A 4 28.12 0.68 22.53
N SER A 5 29.09 1.50 22.96
CA SER A 5 29.24 2.88 22.45
C SER A 5 29.66 2.94 20.98
N ASP A 6 30.43 1.94 20.51
CA ASP A 6 30.85 1.89 19.10
C ASP A 6 29.75 1.39 18.16
N VAL A 7 28.84 0.53 18.65
CA VAL A 7 27.64 0.14 17.90
C VAL A 7 26.73 1.35 17.68
N TYR A 8 26.51 2.20 18.68
CA TYR A 8 25.70 3.42 18.52
C TYR A 8 26.30 4.45 17.56
N LYS A 9 27.63 4.53 17.45
CA LYS A 9 28.30 5.43 16.49
C LYS A 9 28.14 5.01 15.03
N ARG A 10 27.77 3.75 14.76
CA ARG A 10 27.56 3.19 13.41
C ARG A 10 26.10 3.08 13.00
N GLN A 11 25.16 3.49 13.86
CA GLN A 11 23.74 3.48 13.51
C GLN A 11 23.40 4.62 12.55
N VAL A 12 22.42 4.35 11.70
CA VAL A 12 21.89 5.35 10.76
C VAL A 12 21.04 6.37 11.53
N ASP A 13 21.42 7.63 11.42
CA ASP A 13 20.57 8.74 11.87
C ASP A 13 19.48 8.99 10.80
N TYR A 14 18.35 8.33 10.95
CA TYR A 14 17.24 8.41 9.99
C TYR A 14 16.68 9.82 9.83
N ASP A 15 16.69 10.64 10.87
CA ASP A 15 16.17 12.01 10.77
C ASP A 15 17.08 12.90 9.95
N THR A 16 18.39 12.80 10.13
CA THR A 16 19.39 13.47 9.29
C THR A 16 19.30 12.99 7.84
N VAL A 17 19.18 11.67 7.60
CA VAL A 17 19.01 11.11 6.26
C VAL A 17 17.75 11.66 5.59
N ARG A 18 16.60 11.65 6.27
CA ARG A 18 15.33 12.18 5.74
C ARG A 18 15.43 13.67 5.39
N GLN A 19 16.03 14.47 6.27
CA GLN A 19 16.22 15.90 6.02
C GLN A 19 17.10 16.17 4.80
N ASN A 20 18.22 15.44 4.69
CA ASN A 20 19.15 15.58 3.57
C ASN A 20 18.52 15.13 2.25
N HIS A 21 17.81 14.01 2.22
CA HIS A 21 17.06 13.55 1.04
C HIS A 21 16.03 14.60 0.58
N ARG A 22 15.24 15.17 1.50
CA ARG A 22 14.28 16.24 1.16
C ARG A 22 14.96 17.46 0.55
N LYS A 23 16.11 17.89 1.09
CA LYS A 23 16.89 19.02 0.53
C LYS A 23 17.42 18.70 -0.88
N LEU A 24 17.95 17.50 -1.08
CA LEU A 24 18.47 17.05 -2.37
C LEU A 24 17.40 16.93 -3.43
N LEU A 25 16.27 16.29 -3.09
CA LEU A 25 15.12 16.12 -3.99
C LEU A 25 14.56 17.47 -4.43
N ARG A 26 14.42 18.45 -3.51
CA ARG A 26 14.00 19.81 -3.86
C ARG A 26 14.96 20.49 -4.83
N LYS A 27 16.27 20.40 -4.58
CA LYS A 27 17.30 20.97 -5.49
C LYS A 27 17.25 20.30 -6.87
N ALA A 28 17.07 18.98 -6.91
CA ALA A 28 16.96 18.24 -8.17
C ALA A 28 15.68 18.63 -8.93
N TYR A 29 14.55 18.75 -8.25
CA TYR A 29 13.29 19.17 -8.85
C TYR A 29 13.37 20.56 -9.49
N PHE A 30 14.00 21.56 -8.86
CA PHE A 30 14.14 22.89 -9.44
C PHE A 30 15.03 22.94 -10.70
N ARG A 31 15.81 21.87 -10.96
CA ARG A 31 16.65 21.73 -12.15
C ARG A 31 16.06 20.74 -13.17
N PHE A 32 14.93 20.12 -12.82
CA PHE A 32 14.31 19.12 -13.65
C PHE A 32 13.53 19.77 -14.80
N HIS A 33 13.73 19.26 -15.99
CA HIS A 33 12.95 19.59 -17.17
C HIS A 33 12.25 18.31 -17.65
N PRO A 34 10.89 18.29 -17.71
CA PRO A 34 10.14 17.13 -18.20
C PRO A 34 10.55 16.77 -19.63
N ASP A 35 11.04 15.55 -19.79
CA ASP A 35 11.35 14.94 -21.09
C ASP A 35 10.23 13.98 -21.54
N GLU A 36 10.37 13.34 -22.70
CA GLU A 36 9.38 12.41 -23.22
C GLU A 36 9.24 11.15 -22.36
N GLU A 37 10.32 10.70 -21.70
CA GLU A 37 10.28 9.56 -20.77
C GLU A 37 9.43 9.89 -19.53
N TYR A 38 9.57 11.09 -18.98
CA TYR A 38 8.73 11.57 -17.88
C TYR A 38 7.26 11.69 -18.29
N LYS A 39 6.98 12.27 -19.46
CA LYS A 39 5.60 12.41 -19.95
C LYS A 39 4.94 11.04 -20.14
N LYS A 40 5.69 10.10 -20.69
CA LYS A 40 5.23 8.70 -20.83
C LYS A 40 4.94 8.08 -19.47
N PHE A 41 5.84 8.23 -18.48
CA PHE A 41 5.62 7.76 -17.13
C PHE A 41 4.34 8.32 -16.52
N VAL A 42 4.10 9.63 -16.62
CA VAL A 42 2.88 10.27 -16.10
C VAL A 42 1.63 9.68 -16.77
N LYS A 43 1.66 9.50 -18.08
CA LYS A 43 0.55 8.93 -18.85
C LYS A 43 0.29 7.46 -18.46
N ASP A 44 1.32 6.63 -18.41
CA ASP A 44 1.20 5.20 -18.08
C ASP A 44 0.71 4.96 -16.64
N ASN A 45 0.84 5.94 -15.76
CA ASN A 45 0.46 5.88 -14.35
C ASN A 45 -0.71 6.80 -13.98
N GLU A 46 -1.45 7.34 -14.95
CA GLU A 46 -2.52 8.31 -14.71
C GLU A 46 -3.63 7.78 -13.79
N TYR A 47 -3.85 6.46 -13.77
CA TYR A 47 -4.88 5.78 -12.98
C TYR A 47 -4.67 5.87 -11.45
N TRP A 48 -3.50 6.30 -10.97
CA TRP A 48 -3.22 6.49 -9.54
C TRP A 48 -2.41 7.74 -9.23
N LEU A 49 -1.57 8.19 -10.18
CA LEU A 49 -0.55 9.22 -9.90
C LEU A 49 -1.19 10.59 -9.63
N GLY A 50 -2.26 10.93 -10.35
CA GLY A 50 -2.96 12.21 -10.18
C GLY A 50 -3.50 12.37 -8.76
N GLU A 51 -4.30 11.42 -8.30
CA GLU A 51 -4.86 11.43 -6.95
C GLU A 51 -3.78 11.41 -5.87
N TYR A 52 -2.73 10.61 -6.05
CA TYR A 52 -1.60 10.58 -5.13
C TYR A 52 -0.91 11.94 -5.01
N THR A 53 -0.64 12.60 -6.12
CA THR A 53 0.07 13.89 -6.12
C THR A 53 -0.78 15.00 -5.52
N GLU A 54 -2.07 15.03 -5.82
CA GLU A 54 -3.04 15.94 -5.21
C GLU A 54 -3.12 15.73 -3.69
N TYR A 55 -3.30 14.48 -3.26
CA TYR A 55 -3.33 14.12 -1.85
C TYR A 55 -2.06 14.56 -1.10
N MET A 56 -0.89 14.28 -1.68
CA MET A 56 0.38 14.65 -1.06
C MET A 56 0.60 16.15 -1.00
N SER A 57 0.16 16.90 -2.01
CA SER A 57 0.27 18.36 -2.01
C SER A 57 -0.60 19.00 -0.93
N LYS A 58 -1.81 18.46 -0.71
CA LYS A 58 -2.75 18.93 0.33
C LYS A 58 -2.32 18.54 1.75
N LYS A 59 -1.85 17.29 1.95
CA LYS A 59 -1.63 16.72 3.29
C LYS A 59 -0.34 17.16 3.97
N LYS A 60 0.76 17.29 3.26
CA LYS A 60 2.08 17.31 3.93
C LYS A 60 3.00 18.50 3.57
N SER A 61 2.64 19.32 2.61
CA SER A 61 3.58 20.39 2.24
C SER A 61 2.92 21.44 1.35
N LYS A 62 3.54 22.61 1.28
CA LYS A 62 3.26 23.63 0.26
C LYS A 62 3.97 23.34 -1.07
N LEU A 63 4.30 22.05 -1.34
CA LEU A 63 4.97 21.65 -2.57
C LEU A 63 3.92 21.28 -3.62
N PRO A 64 4.16 21.62 -4.89
CA PRO A 64 3.21 21.38 -5.97
C PRO A 64 3.11 19.87 -6.30
N GLU A 65 2.01 19.47 -6.91
CA GLU A 65 1.77 18.09 -7.35
C GLU A 65 2.88 17.58 -8.26
N SER A 66 3.39 18.44 -9.16
CA SER A 66 4.51 18.10 -10.05
C SER A 66 5.81 17.72 -9.32
N TYR A 67 6.02 18.19 -8.10
CA TYR A 67 7.13 17.73 -7.26
C TYR A 67 6.96 16.28 -6.84
N PHE A 68 5.75 15.88 -6.48
CA PHE A 68 5.46 14.50 -6.08
C PHE A 68 5.50 13.55 -7.28
N ALA A 69 5.00 13.98 -8.45
CA ALA A 69 5.13 13.23 -9.69
C ALA A 69 6.61 13.04 -10.08
N PHE A 70 7.43 14.07 -9.97
CA PHE A 70 8.88 13.99 -10.15
C PHE A 70 9.52 12.96 -9.20
N CYS A 71 9.16 12.97 -7.92
CA CYS A 71 9.70 12.02 -6.96
C CYS A 71 9.33 10.57 -7.32
N GLN A 72 8.06 10.32 -7.74
CA GLN A 72 7.60 9.00 -8.15
C GLN A 72 8.29 8.52 -9.44
N TYR A 73 8.49 9.42 -10.41
CA TYR A 73 9.22 9.11 -11.63
C TYR A 73 10.65 8.63 -11.34
N TYR A 74 11.40 9.38 -10.54
CA TYR A 74 12.77 8.98 -10.23
C TYR A 74 12.86 7.74 -9.36
N PHE A 75 11.91 7.57 -8.41
CA PHE A 75 11.81 6.33 -7.65
C PHE A 75 11.60 5.15 -8.58
N HIS A 76 10.60 5.22 -9.46
CA HIS A 76 10.27 4.16 -10.42
C HIS A 76 11.48 3.82 -11.31
N LYS A 77 12.10 4.82 -11.92
CA LYS A 77 13.27 4.66 -12.78
C LYS A 77 14.45 4.00 -12.06
N GLN A 78 14.76 4.44 -10.86
CA GLN A 78 15.85 3.89 -10.05
C GLN A 78 15.53 2.49 -9.54
N TRP A 79 14.30 2.27 -9.13
CA TRP A 79 13.85 0.97 -8.64
C TRP A 79 13.90 -0.09 -9.74
N LEU A 80 13.39 0.17 -10.92
CA LEU A 80 13.44 -0.77 -12.03
C LEU A 80 14.88 -1.08 -12.47
N LYS A 81 15.78 -0.09 -12.42
CA LYS A 81 17.20 -0.32 -12.65
C LYS A 81 17.81 -1.25 -11.59
N LEU A 82 17.46 -1.06 -10.31
CA LEU A 82 17.90 -1.92 -9.22
C LEU A 82 17.33 -3.33 -9.35
N LYS A 83 16.02 -3.46 -9.62
CA LYS A 83 15.36 -4.75 -9.86
C LYS A 83 16.06 -5.50 -10.99
N LYS A 84 16.28 -4.84 -12.13
CA LYS A 84 17.01 -5.46 -13.24
C LYS A 84 18.40 -5.93 -12.83
N TYR A 85 19.15 -5.12 -12.11
CA TYR A 85 20.50 -5.50 -11.63
C TYR A 85 20.45 -6.73 -10.72
N ALA A 86 19.47 -6.82 -9.82
CA ALA A 86 19.26 -7.99 -8.96
C ALA A 86 18.91 -9.24 -9.79
N ASN A 87 17.98 -9.11 -10.72
CA ASN A 87 17.54 -10.21 -11.59
C ASN A 87 18.67 -10.71 -12.50
N ASP A 88 19.50 -9.83 -13.04
CA ASP A 88 20.70 -10.19 -13.83
C ASP A 88 21.72 -11.00 -12.99
N LYS A 89 21.61 -10.96 -11.65
CA LYS A 89 22.43 -11.77 -10.71
C LYS A 89 21.69 -13.02 -10.21
N GLY A 90 20.51 -13.33 -10.76
CA GLY A 90 19.69 -14.45 -10.31
C GLY A 90 18.98 -14.21 -8.99
N ILE A 91 18.87 -12.97 -8.52
CA ILE A 91 18.20 -12.59 -7.27
C ILE A 91 16.79 -12.08 -7.59
N GLN A 92 15.78 -12.67 -6.98
CA GLN A 92 14.40 -12.21 -7.03
C GLN A 92 14.11 -11.25 -5.87
N ILE A 93 13.29 -10.24 -6.14
CA ILE A 93 12.83 -9.29 -5.12
C ILE A 93 11.41 -9.66 -4.72
N VAL A 94 11.23 -9.99 -3.45
CA VAL A 94 9.91 -10.27 -2.86
C VAL A 94 9.32 -8.96 -2.34
N GLY A 95 8.15 -8.58 -2.85
CA GLY A 95 7.37 -7.46 -2.34
C GLY A 95 6.43 -7.91 -1.21
N ASP A 96 5.98 -6.96 -0.41
CA ASP A 96 5.01 -7.17 0.65
C ASP A 96 3.80 -6.27 0.41
N LEU A 97 2.63 -6.89 0.21
CA LEU A 97 1.40 -6.20 -0.10
C LEU A 97 0.44 -6.30 1.09
N PRO A 98 0.23 -5.22 1.84
CA PRO A 98 -0.75 -5.20 2.92
C PRO A 98 -2.16 -5.51 2.40
N PHE A 99 -2.93 -6.34 3.13
CA PHE A 99 -4.34 -6.56 2.80
C PHE A 99 -5.11 -5.25 2.90
N TYR A 100 -5.08 -4.60 4.06
CA TYR A 100 -5.78 -3.33 4.28
C TYR A 100 -5.01 -2.11 3.75
N VAL A 101 -5.74 -1.01 3.59
CA VAL A 101 -5.17 0.32 3.33
C VAL A 101 -5.30 1.21 4.56
N ALA A 102 -4.55 2.30 4.60
CA ALA A 102 -4.67 3.27 5.68
C ALA A 102 -5.95 4.10 5.54
N LEU A 103 -6.64 4.34 6.66
CA LEU A 103 -7.84 5.18 6.71
C LEU A 103 -7.55 6.62 6.23
N ASP A 104 -6.35 7.10 6.46
CA ASP A 104 -5.87 8.40 6.01
C ASP A 104 -5.07 8.31 4.69
N GLY A 105 -5.25 7.24 3.90
CA GLY A 105 -4.59 7.02 2.61
C GLY A 105 -5.40 7.53 1.41
N THR A 106 -4.76 7.54 0.23
CA THR A 106 -5.39 7.98 -1.03
C THR A 106 -6.61 7.12 -1.39
N ALA A 107 -6.50 5.80 -1.30
CA ALA A 107 -7.60 4.90 -1.64
C ALA A 107 -8.87 5.23 -0.85
N PHE A 108 -8.79 5.34 0.47
CA PHE A 108 -9.96 5.68 1.28
C PHE A 108 -10.40 7.14 1.10
N THR A 109 -9.50 8.05 0.75
CA THR A 109 -9.84 9.46 0.55
C THR A 109 -10.65 9.69 -0.73
N TYR A 110 -10.29 9.02 -1.83
CA TYR A 110 -10.87 9.26 -3.16
C TYR A 110 -11.88 8.21 -3.62
N HIS A 111 -11.86 7.00 -3.01
CA HIS A 111 -12.64 5.84 -3.46
C HIS A 111 -13.44 5.24 -2.30
N LYS A 112 -14.38 6.02 -1.77
CA LYS A 112 -15.24 5.58 -0.65
C LYS A 112 -16.08 4.35 -0.99
N GLU A 113 -16.46 4.21 -2.24
CA GLU A 113 -17.23 3.10 -2.79
C GLU A 113 -16.54 1.73 -2.67
N LEU A 114 -15.22 1.72 -2.48
CA LEU A 114 -14.46 0.49 -2.24
C LEU A 114 -14.62 -0.08 -0.82
N PHE A 115 -15.23 0.67 0.09
CA PHE A 115 -15.22 0.38 1.51
C PHE A 115 -16.62 0.43 2.11
N LYS A 116 -16.81 -0.23 3.26
CA LYS A 116 -18.04 -0.15 4.04
C LYS A 116 -18.11 1.20 4.76
N VAL A 117 -18.90 2.11 4.21
CA VAL A 117 -19.07 3.47 4.72
C VAL A 117 -20.54 3.80 4.93
N ASP A 118 -20.82 4.77 5.79
CA ASP A 118 -22.13 5.39 5.96
C ASP A 118 -22.42 6.44 4.86
N GLU A 119 -23.58 7.08 4.94
CA GLU A 119 -24.02 8.12 4.01
C GLU A 119 -23.09 9.36 4.03
N GLU A 120 -22.35 9.57 5.13
CA GLU A 120 -21.37 10.65 5.27
C GLU A 120 -19.96 10.25 4.77
N GLY A 121 -19.78 9.01 4.32
CA GLY A 121 -18.49 8.46 3.86
C GLY A 121 -17.51 8.13 4.98
N LYS A 122 -18.00 7.95 6.23
CA LYS A 122 -17.22 7.45 7.35
C LYS A 122 -17.25 5.92 7.37
N PRO A 123 -16.17 5.24 7.82
CA PRO A 123 -16.23 3.79 7.98
C PRO A 123 -17.36 3.39 8.93
N THR A 124 -18.10 2.34 8.61
CA THR A 124 -19.03 1.73 9.55
C THR A 124 -18.32 0.70 10.42
N VAL A 125 -17.29 0.07 9.89
CA VAL A 125 -16.47 -0.96 10.55
C VAL A 125 -14.99 -0.80 10.16
N VAL A 126 -14.12 -1.38 10.99
CA VAL A 126 -12.68 -1.46 10.78
C VAL A 126 -12.18 -2.88 10.98
N GLY A 127 -11.01 -3.20 10.40
CA GLY A 127 -10.35 -4.48 10.58
C GLY A 127 -9.66 -4.59 11.93
N GLY A 128 -9.48 -5.85 12.36
CA GLY A 128 -8.76 -6.18 13.58
C GLY A 128 -8.67 -7.68 13.81
N CYS A 129 -8.34 -8.06 15.04
CA CYS A 129 -8.35 -9.46 15.49
C CYS A 129 -9.23 -9.61 16.74
N PRO A 130 -9.91 -10.75 16.90
CA PRO A 130 -10.69 -11.03 18.10
C PRO A 130 -9.82 -11.08 19.35
N PRO A 131 -10.40 -10.96 20.54
CA PRO A 131 -9.74 -11.29 21.79
C PRO A 131 -9.15 -12.70 21.79
N ASP A 132 -7.93 -12.83 22.29
CA ASP A 132 -7.23 -14.10 22.42
C ASP A 132 -6.40 -14.18 23.70
N ALA A 133 -5.63 -15.27 23.89
CA ALA A 133 -4.79 -15.46 25.08
C ALA A 133 -3.62 -14.47 25.19
N PHE A 134 -3.26 -13.76 24.11
CA PHE A 134 -2.17 -12.78 24.06
C PHE A 134 -2.67 -11.35 24.15
N ALA A 135 -3.92 -11.10 23.73
CA ALA A 135 -4.57 -9.79 23.71
C ALA A 135 -6.04 -9.92 24.16
N GLU A 136 -6.27 -9.75 25.46
CA GLU A 136 -7.61 -9.90 26.07
C GLU A 136 -8.67 -8.99 25.43
N ASP A 137 -8.29 -7.78 24.98
CA ASP A 137 -9.15 -6.83 24.29
C ASP A 137 -9.17 -7.03 22.77
N GLY A 138 -8.42 -8.01 22.25
CA GLY A 138 -8.15 -8.17 20.83
C GLY A 138 -7.33 -7.01 20.25
N GLN A 139 -7.36 -6.83 18.94
CA GLN A 139 -6.64 -5.76 18.27
C GLN A 139 -7.56 -4.97 17.35
N VAL A 140 -7.57 -3.65 17.49
CA VAL A 140 -8.25 -2.72 16.57
C VAL A 140 -7.19 -2.08 15.67
N TRP A 141 -7.18 -2.42 14.38
CA TRP A 141 -6.17 -1.90 13.44
C TRP A 141 -6.56 -0.57 12.80
N SER A 142 -7.81 -0.16 12.97
CA SER A 142 -8.36 1.10 12.41
C SER A 142 -8.29 1.21 10.87
N ASN A 143 -8.10 0.12 10.16
CA ASN A 143 -8.13 0.08 8.71
C ASN A 143 -9.57 -0.07 8.22
N PRO A 144 -9.99 0.65 7.16
CA PRO A 144 -11.34 0.49 6.61
C PRO A 144 -11.49 -0.90 5.98
N VAL A 145 -12.68 -1.47 6.15
CA VAL A 145 -13.04 -2.77 5.58
C VAL A 145 -13.61 -2.59 4.18
N TYR A 146 -13.26 -3.50 3.27
CA TYR A 146 -13.71 -3.46 1.88
C TYR A 146 -15.20 -3.79 1.72
N ASP A 147 -15.87 -3.12 0.80
CA ASP A 147 -17.17 -3.54 0.26
C ASP A 147 -16.94 -4.56 -0.87
N TRP A 148 -16.91 -5.85 -0.51
CA TRP A 148 -16.65 -6.92 -1.46
C TRP A 148 -17.74 -7.09 -2.51
N GLU A 149 -18.97 -6.65 -2.25
CA GLU A 149 -20.06 -6.64 -3.24
C GLU A 149 -19.78 -5.61 -4.34
N TYR A 150 -19.30 -4.43 -3.97
CA TYR A 150 -18.88 -3.43 -4.94
C TYR A 150 -17.67 -3.91 -5.75
N HIS A 151 -16.65 -4.46 -5.09
CA HIS A 151 -15.49 -5.03 -5.78
C HIS A 151 -15.88 -6.12 -6.78
N LYS A 152 -16.80 -6.98 -6.41
CA LYS A 152 -17.30 -8.04 -7.31
C LYS A 152 -18.04 -7.45 -8.52
N LYS A 153 -18.90 -6.45 -8.32
CA LYS A 153 -19.63 -5.76 -9.40
C LYS A 153 -18.70 -5.11 -10.41
N THR A 154 -17.55 -4.62 -9.96
CA THR A 154 -16.50 -4.01 -10.81
C THR A 154 -15.45 -5.01 -11.27
N ASN A 155 -15.71 -6.33 -11.19
CA ASN A 155 -14.77 -7.40 -11.54
C ASN A 155 -13.41 -7.24 -10.85
N TYR A 156 -13.40 -6.76 -9.61
CA TYR A 156 -12.19 -6.53 -8.80
C TYR A 156 -11.15 -5.63 -9.46
N GLU A 157 -11.57 -4.67 -10.29
CA GLU A 157 -10.69 -3.80 -11.08
C GLU A 157 -9.63 -3.09 -10.21
N TRP A 158 -10.04 -2.57 -9.04
CA TRP A 158 -9.10 -1.92 -8.12
C TRP A 158 -8.01 -2.88 -7.63
N TRP A 159 -8.38 -4.10 -7.25
CA TRP A 159 -7.42 -5.12 -6.83
C TRP A 159 -6.51 -5.56 -7.97
N MET A 160 -7.06 -5.67 -9.18
CA MET A 160 -6.29 -5.99 -10.39
C MET A 160 -5.21 -4.93 -10.65
N ASN A 161 -5.60 -3.66 -10.64
CA ASN A 161 -4.67 -2.54 -10.82
C ASN A 161 -3.59 -2.51 -9.73
N ARG A 162 -3.98 -2.76 -8.47
CA ARG A 162 -3.07 -2.82 -7.34
C ARG A 162 -2.03 -3.93 -7.47
N LEU A 163 -2.45 -5.13 -7.86
CA LEU A 163 -1.56 -6.26 -8.08
C LEU A 163 -0.67 -6.07 -9.30
N CYS A 164 -1.22 -5.63 -10.44
CA CYS A 164 -0.43 -5.31 -11.64
C CYS A 164 0.71 -4.34 -11.33
N HIS A 165 0.40 -3.26 -10.60
CA HIS A 165 1.43 -2.29 -10.22
C HIS A 165 2.52 -2.92 -9.34
N ASN A 166 2.14 -3.75 -8.38
CA ASN A 166 3.10 -4.41 -7.51
C ASN A 166 3.96 -5.45 -8.26
N PHE A 167 3.39 -6.24 -9.18
CA PHE A 167 4.16 -7.17 -10.01
C PHE A 167 5.14 -6.48 -10.98
N MET A 168 4.86 -5.23 -11.36
CA MET A 168 5.83 -4.44 -12.09
C MET A 168 7.06 -4.12 -11.21
N LEU A 169 6.84 -3.85 -9.93
CA LEU A 169 7.89 -3.50 -8.98
C LEU A 169 8.63 -4.70 -8.41
N TYR A 170 7.99 -5.86 -8.24
CA TYR A 170 8.51 -7.05 -7.56
C TYR A 170 8.44 -8.27 -8.46
N ASP A 171 9.19 -9.31 -8.12
CA ASP A 171 9.17 -10.59 -8.83
C ASP A 171 8.15 -11.56 -8.21
N VAL A 172 8.01 -11.51 -6.89
CA VAL A 172 7.07 -12.30 -6.09
C VAL A 172 6.38 -11.37 -5.10
N LEU A 173 5.10 -11.60 -4.81
CA LEU A 173 4.38 -10.81 -3.82
C LEU A 173 3.97 -11.66 -2.61
N ARG A 174 4.38 -11.27 -1.41
CA ARG A 174 3.77 -11.74 -0.18
C ARG A 174 2.46 -10.96 0.03
N LEU A 175 1.36 -11.68 0.13
CA LEU A 175 0.07 -11.11 0.49
C LEU A 175 -0.09 -11.21 2.00
N ASP A 176 0.01 -10.07 2.66
CA ASP A 176 -0.14 -9.92 4.10
C ASP A 176 -1.59 -10.16 4.51
N HIS A 177 -1.80 -10.72 5.70
CA HIS A 177 -3.13 -11.08 6.23
C HIS A 177 -3.99 -11.84 5.20
N PHE A 178 -3.43 -12.88 4.58
CA PHE A 178 -4.07 -13.63 3.50
C PHE A 178 -5.42 -14.22 3.91
N ARG A 179 -5.56 -14.61 5.17
CA ARG A 179 -6.84 -15.07 5.73
C ARG A 179 -7.99 -14.10 5.45
N GLY A 180 -7.73 -12.78 5.43
CA GLY A 180 -8.75 -11.76 5.18
C GLY A 180 -9.48 -11.90 3.85
N PHE A 181 -8.91 -12.64 2.89
CA PHE A 181 -9.60 -12.98 1.65
C PHE A 181 -10.63 -14.10 1.82
N ASP A 182 -10.53 -14.95 2.84
CA ASP A 182 -11.56 -15.93 3.20
C ASP A 182 -12.51 -15.38 4.26
N GLU A 183 -11.95 -14.99 5.42
CA GLU A 183 -12.68 -14.37 6.52
C GLU A 183 -11.85 -13.27 7.16
N TYR A 184 -12.47 -12.17 7.52
CA TYR A 184 -11.84 -11.08 8.25
C TYR A 184 -12.67 -10.69 9.48
N TYR A 185 -11.97 -10.19 10.51
CA TYR A 185 -12.63 -9.75 11.72
C TYR A 185 -13.01 -8.27 11.63
N SER A 186 -14.29 -7.99 11.72
CA SER A 186 -14.91 -6.67 11.53
C SER A 186 -15.34 -6.11 12.88
N ILE A 187 -14.89 -4.90 13.21
CA ILE A 187 -15.12 -4.23 14.48
C ILE A 187 -15.88 -2.92 14.20
N PRO A 188 -16.95 -2.59 14.96
CA PRO A 188 -17.66 -1.32 14.80
C PRO A 188 -16.71 -0.13 14.87
N TYR A 189 -16.85 0.82 13.93
CA TYR A 189 -15.98 1.99 13.89
C TYR A 189 -16.16 2.88 15.13
N GLY A 190 -15.06 3.17 15.81
CA GLY A 190 -15.05 3.96 17.04
C GLY A 190 -14.88 3.13 18.31
N ASP A 191 -15.03 1.81 18.24
CA ASP A 191 -14.75 0.93 19.37
C ASP A 191 -13.26 0.92 19.70
N LYS A 192 -12.95 0.85 20.99
CA LYS A 192 -11.58 0.85 21.50
C LYS A 192 -11.00 -0.56 21.64
N THR A 193 -11.87 -1.56 21.73
CA THR A 193 -11.54 -2.98 21.86
C THR A 193 -12.19 -3.77 20.74
N ALA A 194 -11.71 -4.98 20.50
CA ALA A 194 -12.27 -5.86 19.48
C ALA A 194 -13.39 -6.78 19.99
N GLU A 195 -13.84 -6.59 21.24
CA GLU A 195 -14.80 -7.46 21.94
C GLU A 195 -16.14 -7.60 21.16
N PHE A 196 -16.63 -6.51 20.57
CA PHE A 196 -17.91 -6.49 19.84
C PHE A 196 -17.77 -6.72 18.34
N GLY A 197 -16.60 -7.15 17.90
CA GLY A 197 -16.38 -7.52 16.51
C GLY A 197 -16.98 -8.88 16.15
N HIS A 198 -17.02 -9.16 14.86
CA HIS A 198 -17.49 -10.44 14.34
C HIS A 198 -16.77 -10.81 13.05
N TRP A 199 -16.77 -12.11 12.74
CA TRP A 199 -16.22 -12.62 11.50
C TRP A 199 -17.15 -12.37 10.32
N GLU A 200 -16.58 -11.90 9.22
CA GLU A 200 -17.27 -11.71 7.95
C GLU A 200 -16.55 -12.44 6.82
N LYS A 201 -17.30 -12.88 5.81
CA LYS A 201 -16.74 -13.55 4.64
C LYS A 201 -16.04 -12.57 3.70
N GLY A 202 -14.84 -12.94 3.30
CA GLY A 202 -14.09 -12.28 2.22
C GLY A 202 -14.56 -12.73 0.83
N PRO A 203 -13.89 -12.29 -0.24
CA PRO A 203 -14.24 -12.61 -1.63
C PRO A 203 -13.89 -14.06 -2.00
N GLY A 204 -13.06 -14.73 -1.19
CA GLY A 204 -12.62 -16.11 -1.42
C GLY A 204 -11.96 -16.31 -2.78
N MET A 205 -12.16 -17.49 -3.33
CA MET A 205 -11.58 -17.89 -4.63
C MET A 205 -12.13 -17.12 -5.83
N ASP A 206 -13.24 -16.39 -5.68
CA ASP A 206 -13.82 -15.60 -6.78
C ASP A 206 -12.87 -14.50 -7.22
N LEU A 207 -12.25 -13.80 -6.27
CA LEU A 207 -11.20 -12.81 -6.54
C LEU A 207 -10.02 -13.45 -7.28
N PHE A 208 -9.45 -14.54 -6.75
CA PHE A 208 -8.23 -15.14 -7.31
C PHE A 208 -8.45 -15.72 -8.69
N ARG A 209 -9.60 -16.37 -8.94
CA ARG A 209 -9.97 -16.84 -10.29
C ARG A 209 -10.09 -15.69 -11.29
N THR A 210 -10.66 -14.57 -10.85
CA THR A 210 -10.79 -13.38 -11.70
C THR A 210 -9.40 -12.77 -11.98
N LEU A 211 -8.54 -12.70 -10.98
CA LEU A 211 -7.16 -12.22 -11.15
C LEU A 211 -6.35 -13.13 -12.09
N GLU A 212 -6.35 -14.43 -11.86
CA GLU A 212 -5.62 -15.40 -12.70
C GLU A 212 -6.11 -15.40 -14.16
N LYS A 213 -7.42 -15.26 -14.36
CA LYS A 213 -8.00 -15.16 -15.73
C LYS A 213 -7.47 -13.97 -16.50
N ASN A 214 -7.20 -12.85 -15.83
CA ASN A 214 -6.79 -11.60 -16.48
C ASN A 214 -5.28 -11.39 -16.48
N LEU A 215 -4.56 -11.87 -15.45
CA LEU A 215 -3.13 -11.62 -15.24
C LEU A 215 -2.27 -12.87 -15.51
N GLY A 216 -2.89 -14.05 -15.67
CA GLY A 216 -2.18 -15.32 -15.71
C GLY A 216 -1.78 -15.81 -14.33
N LYS A 217 -0.82 -16.76 -14.30
CA LYS A 217 -0.32 -17.31 -13.03
C LYS A 217 0.28 -16.20 -12.16
N LEU A 218 -0.15 -16.16 -10.88
CA LEU A 218 0.33 -15.21 -9.90
C LEU A 218 1.44 -15.83 -9.06
N ASP A 219 2.63 -15.21 -9.04
CA ASP A 219 3.72 -15.61 -8.15
C ASP A 219 3.55 -14.93 -6.78
N VAL A 220 2.73 -15.54 -5.93
CA VAL A 220 2.37 -15.03 -4.62
C VAL A 220 2.77 -15.97 -3.49
N ILE A 221 3.08 -15.40 -2.34
CA ILE A 221 3.25 -16.06 -1.06
C ILE A 221 2.09 -15.63 -0.17
N ALA A 222 1.27 -16.56 0.28
CA ALA A 222 0.21 -16.29 1.22
C ALA A 222 0.78 -16.31 2.65
N GLU A 223 0.48 -15.27 3.44
CA GLU A 223 0.75 -15.32 4.87
C GLU A 223 -0.25 -16.24 5.56
N ASP A 224 0.24 -17.22 6.31
CA ASP A 224 -0.57 -18.20 7.04
C ASP A 224 -0.68 -17.81 8.52
N LEU A 225 -1.06 -16.54 8.79
CA LEU A 225 -1.31 -15.99 10.13
C LEU A 225 -2.69 -15.32 10.17
N GLY A 226 -3.41 -15.56 11.30
CA GLY A 226 -4.71 -14.95 11.55
C GLY A 226 -5.78 -15.85 12.09
#